data_14a0af101707574f5e082b3f6c65301b
#
_entry.id   14a0af101707574f5e082b3f6c65301b
#
_cell.length_a   1.000
_cell.length_b   1.000
_cell.length_c   1.000
_cell.angle_alpha   90.00
_cell.angle_beta   90.00
_cell.angle_gamma   90.00
#
_symmetry.space_group_name_H-M   'P 1'
#
loop_
_entity.id
_entity.type
_entity.pdbx_description
1 polymer ?
#
loop_
_entity_poly.entity_id
_entity_poly.type
_entity_poly.pdbx_seq_one_letter_code
_entity_poly.pdbx_strand_id
1 'polypeptide(L)'
;MNFNIIGAGRLGKNLGIAMSVHQIASLNSICNSNLASARIACNQIGFGNAVGKISDLSEADITWITCRDDSILDVVSILDNTEILKKGSLVIHCSGALNSNVLLPLKKQGCYIASAHPLKAFRTNSLDSNTFKQVHCVIEGDYEACRWLRFAFEKLEASIIAIQPEMKVIYHTAATIASNYLVTLASYSEELLLKAGIQQAQSRKMICDLMYSNILNLNQVDSAKSALTGPLTRGDMQTISLHLEAIENSEIKRLYKSMALATLPLLDLSLDRKETLRKTLEKQ
;
A
#
# COMPACT_ATOMS: atom_id res chain seq x y z
N MET A 1 -9.92 22.86 -12.69
CA MET A 1 -8.70 22.16 -13.11
C MET A 1 -9.06 20.88 -13.81
N ASN A 2 -8.24 20.45 -14.76
CA ASN A 2 -8.40 19.16 -15.43
C ASN A 2 -7.16 18.27 -15.18
N PHE A 3 -7.32 16.95 -15.38
CA PHE A 3 -6.23 16.02 -15.14
C PHE A 3 -6.19 14.87 -16.14
N ASN A 4 -5.00 14.34 -16.35
CA ASN A 4 -4.73 13.12 -17.09
C ASN A 4 -4.29 11.99 -16.15
N ILE A 5 -4.54 10.74 -16.55
CA ILE A 5 -4.04 9.55 -15.86
C ILE A 5 -3.21 8.70 -16.82
N ILE A 6 -1.98 8.38 -16.42
CA ILE A 6 -1.13 7.41 -17.08
C ILE A 6 -1.07 6.16 -16.20
N GLY A 7 -1.65 5.05 -16.70
CA GLY A 7 -1.72 3.79 -15.98
C GLY A 7 -2.95 3.63 -15.08
N ALA A 8 -4.17 3.74 -15.63
CA ALA A 8 -5.43 3.58 -14.90
C ALA A 8 -5.68 2.12 -14.49
N GLY A 9 -4.86 1.59 -13.58
CA GLY A 9 -5.05 0.35 -12.87
C GLY A 9 -6.11 0.47 -11.75
N ARG A 10 -5.97 -0.32 -10.67
CA ARG A 10 -6.91 -0.26 -9.53
C ARG A 10 -6.93 1.12 -8.87
N LEU A 11 -5.76 1.65 -8.53
CA LEU A 11 -5.64 2.97 -7.92
C LEU A 11 -6.07 4.07 -8.90
N GLY A 12 -5.54 4.08 -10.12
CA GLY A 12 -5.83 5.15 -11.08
C GLY A 12 -7.31 5.26 -11.43
N LYS A 13 -8.03 4.14 -11.56
CA LYS A 13 -9.49 4.16 -11.79
C LYS A 13 -10.25 4.73 -10.59
N ASN A 14 -9.91 4.31 -9.36
CA ASN A 14 -10.52 4.84 -8.16
C ASN A 14 -10.22 6.34 -7.96
N LEU A 15 -9.00 6.78 -8.30
CA LEU A 15 -8.63 8.18 -8.27
C LEU A 15 -9.44 8.99 -9.31
N GLY A 16 -9.54 8.47 -10.53
CA GLY A 16 -10.31 9.10 -11.61
C GLY A 16 -11.77 9.31 -11.24
N ILE A 17 -12.45 8.28 -10.70
CA ILE A 17 -13.86 8.41 -10.30
C ILE A 17 -14.01 9.34 -9.09
N ALA A 18 -13.16 9.22 -8.07
CA ALA A 18 -13.25 10.04 -6.87
C ALA A 18 -13.06 11.53 -7.18
N MET A 19 -12.01 11.91 -7.91
CA MET A 19 -11.74 13.30 -8.29
C MET A 19 -12.86 13.90 -9.15
N SER A 20 -13.43 13.10 -10.07
CA SER A 20 -14.50 13.58 -10.98
C SER A 20 -15.84 13.70 -10.27
N VAL A 21 -16.27 12.69 -9.51
CA VAL A 21 -17.56 12.67 -8.81
C VAL A 21 -17.62 13.76 -7.74
N HIS A 22 -16.54 13.95 -6.97
CA HIS A 22 -16.45 15.02 -5.96
C HIS A 22 -16.08 16.39 -6.55
N GLN A 23 -16.06 16.53 -7.87
CA GLN A 23 -15.82 17.80 -8.59
C GLN A 23 -14.53 18.52 -8.16
N ILE A 24 -13.48 17.75 -7.82
CA ILE A 24 -12.17 18.28 -7.43
C ILE A 24 -11.40 18.73 -8.67
N ALA A 25 -11.42 17.88 -9.71
CA ALA A 25 -10.89 18.18 -11.04
C ALA A 25 -11.58 17.28 -12.07
N SER A 26 -11.63 17.71 -13.34
CA SER A 26 -12.27 16.97 -14.43
C SER A 26 -11.28 16.04 -15.12
N LEU A 27 -11.61 14.75 -15.26
CA LEU A 27 -10.78 13.79 -15.98
C LEU A 27 -10.80 14.10 -17.48
N ASN A 28 -9.64 14.40 -18.04
CA ASN A 28 -9.46 14.71 -19.45
C ASN A 28 -9.13 13.46 -20.27
N SER A 29 -7.99 12.84 -20.01
CA SER A 29 -7.53 11.68 -20.79
C SER A 29 -6.92 10.58 -19.93
N ILE A 30 -7.05 9.35 -20.43
CA ILE A 30 -6.41 8.16 -19.84
C ILE A 30 -5.52 7.51 -20.89
N CYS A 31 -4.24 7.29 -20.54
CA CYS A 31 -3.31 6.48 -21.30
C CYS A 31 -2.91 5.24 -20.49
N ASN A 32 -3.06 4.06 -21.07
CA ASN A 32 -2.59 2.80 -20.52
C ASN A 32 -1.55 2.17 -21.47
N SER A 33 -1.05 0.97 -21.13
CA SER A 33 -0.13 0.21 -21.98
C SER A 33 -0.69 -0.10 -23.38
N ASN A 34 -2.01 -0.06 -23.54
CA ASN A 34 -2.71 -0.17 -24.82
C ASN A 34 -4.06 0.55 -24.79
N LEU A 35 -4.53 0.97 -25.96
CA LEU A 35 -5.78 1.71 -26.12
C LEU A 35 -7.01 0.95 -25.62
N ALA A 36 -7.05 -0.39 -25.78
CA ALA A 36 -8.20 -1.18 -25.35
C ALA A 36 -8.38 -1.10 -23.82
N SER A 37 -7.30 -1.21 -23.05
CA SER A 37 -7.36 -1.09 -21.58
C SER A 37 -7.64 0.35 -21.13
N ALA A 38 -7.23 1.36 -21.89
CA ALA A 38 -7.61 2.75 -21.61
C ALA A 38 -9.12 2.98 -21.83
N ARG A 39 -9.69 2.44 -22.91
CA ARG A 39 -11.16 2.48 -23.18
C ARG A 39 -11.96 1.80 -22.09
N ILE A 40 -11.52 0.62 -21.64
CA ILE A 40 -12.15 -0.10 -20.53
C ILE A 40 -12.13 0.77 -19.26
N ALA A 41 -11.00 1.42 -18.96
CA ALA A 41 -10.88 2.29 -17.79
C ALA A 41 -11.82 3.50 -17.88
N CYS A 42 -11.88 4.20 -19.02
CA CYS A 42 -12.82 5.31 -19.24
C CYS A 42 -14.28 4.87 -19.06
N ASN A 43 -14.67 3.73 -19.65
CA ASN A 43 -16.03 3.21 -19.52
C ASN A 43 -16.38 2.86 -18.06
N GLN A 44 -15.42 2.30 -17.30
CA GLN A 44 -15.63 1.95 -15.90
C GLN A 44 -15.69 3.18 -14.97
N ILE A 45 -14.91 4.20 -15.27
CA ILE A 45 -14.91 5.47 -14.52
C ILE A 45 -16.14 6.32 -14.89
N GLY A 46 -16.60 6.26 -16.14
CA GLY A 46 -17.68 7.08 -16.67
C GLY A 46 -17.24 8.48 -17.13
N PHE A 47 -15.92 8.75 -17.14
CA PHE A 47 -15.34 10.05 -17.50
C PHE A 47 -14.05 9.85 -18.31
N GLY A 48 -13.64 10.93 -19.02
CA GLY A 48 -12.37 11.03 -19.73
C GLY A 48 -12.38 10.37 -21.10
N ASN A 49 -11.27 10.60 -21.83
CA ASN A 49 -11.06 10.08 -23.18
C ASN A 49 -9.88 9.11 -23.17
N ALA A 50 -10.02 7.97 -23.85
CA ALA A 50 -8.94 7.01 -23.97
C ALA A 50 -7.99 7.38 -25.10
N VAL A 51 -6.68 7.42 -24.82
CA VAL A 51 -5.64 7.65 -25.83
C VAL A 51 -4.66 6.46 -25.91
N GLY A 52 -4.04 6.29 -27.08
CA GLY A 52 -3.18 5.14 -27.37
C GLY A 52 -1.74 5.31 -26.92
N LYS A 53 -1.27 6.55 -26.88
CA LYS A 53 0.11 6.91 -26.52
C LYS A 53 0.11 8.10 -25.58
N ILE A 54 1.18 8.23 -24.80
CA ILE A 54 1.38 9.38 -23.90
C ILE A 54 1.44 10.68 -24.69
N SER A 55 2.05 10.68 -25.88
CA SER A 55 2.09 11.84 -26.79
C SER A 55 0.71 12.32 -27.27
N ASP A 56 -0.32 11.48 -27.20
CA ASP A 56 -1.68 11.82 -27.63
C ASP A 56 -2.52 12.43 -26.48
N LEU A 57 -1.97 12.53 -25.27
CA LEU A 57 -2.61 13.20 -24.15
C LEU A 57 -2.77 14.68 -24.46
N SER A 58 -3.94 15.23 -24.15
CA SER A 58 -4.14 16.67 -24.19
C SER A 58 -3.47 17.36 -23.01
N GLU A 59 -3.12 18.64 -23.15
CA GLU A 59 -2.64 19.43 -22.00
C GLU A 59 -3.58 19.33 -20.81
N ALA A 60 -3.01 19.23 -19.60
CA ALA A 60 -3.75 19.21 -18.37
C ALA A 60 -3.04 19.98 -17.24
N ASP A 61 -3.82 20.45 -16.28
CA ASP A 61 -3.28 21.10 -15.07
C ASP A 61 -2.55 20.07 -14.17
N ILE A 62 -2.94 18.79 -14.28
CA ILE A 62 -2.41 17.73 -13.44
C ILE A 62 -2.20 16.47 -14.29
N THR A 63 -1.04 15.82 -14.13
CA THR A 63 -0.77 14.51 -14.70
C THR A 63 -0.47 13.51 -13.59
N TRP A 64 -1.36 12.52 -13.44
CA TRP A 64 -1.18 11.41 -12.53
C TRP A 64 -0.47 10.24 -13.21
N ILE A 65 0.59 9.75 -12.59
CA ILE A 65 1.31 8.56 -12.99
C ILE A 65 0.98 7.46 -11.97
N THR A 66 0.04 6.58 -12.34
CA THR A 66 -0.48 5.50 -11.48
C THR A 66 -0.17 4.11 -12.04
N CYS A 67 0.83 4.02 -12.92
CA CYS A 67 1.38 2.77 -13.44
C CYS A 67 2.22 2.06 -12.36
N ARG A 68 2.76 0.88 -12.71
CA ARG A 68 3.66 0.12 -11.84
C ARG A 68 4.96 0.88 -11.65
N ASP A 69 5.60 0.68 -10.50
CA ASP A 69 6.84 1.38 -10.12
C ASP A 69 7.97 1.19 -11.15
N ASP A 70 8.10 -0.03 -11.71
CA ASP A 70 9.08 -0.38 -12.74
C ASP A 70 8.88 0.38 -14.08
N SER A 71 7.70 0.93 -14.30
CA SER A 71 7.35 1.66 -15.53
C SER A 71 7.39 3.20 -15.35
N ILE A 72 7.58 3.71 -14.14
CA ILE A 72 7.52 5.16 -13.87
C ILE A 72 8.65 5.89 -14.61
N LEU A 73 9.87 5.37 -14.59
CA LEU A 73 11.01 6.01 -15.26
C LEU A 73 10.83 6.09 -16.79
N ASP A 74 10.27 5.05 -17.41
CA ASP A 74 9.96 5.04 -18.83
C ASP A 74 8.90 6.10 -19.17
N VAL A 75 7.84 6.20 -18.33
CA VAL A 75 6.81 7.25 -18.48
C VAL A 75 7.42 8.65 -18.36
N VAL A 76 8.30 8.86 -17.38
CA VAL A 76 9.00 10.14 -17.20
C VAL A 76 9.85 10.47 -18.41
N SER A 77 10.61 9.50 -18.94
CA SER A 77 11.42 9.69 -20.14
C SER A 77 10.58 10.07 -21.37
N ILE A 78 9.41 9.45 -21.53
CA ILE A 78 8.50 9.81 -22.64
C ILE A 78 7.95 11.22 -22.43
N LEU A 79 7.50 11.56 -21.22
CA LEU A 79 6.98 12.89 -20.91
C LEU A 79 8.03 13.99 -21.07
N ASP A 80 9.30 13.70 -20.73
CA ASP A 80 10.41 14.65 -20.87
C ASP A 80 10.71 14.97 -22.34
N ASN A 81 10.41 14.06 -23.25
CA ASN A 81 10.59 14.22 -24.69
C ASN A 81 9.32 14.70 -25.42
N THR A 82 8.29 15.15 -24.68
CA THR A 82 7.03 15.66 -25.26
C THR A 82 6.77 17.09 -24.79
N GLU A 83 5.99 17.84 -25.54
CA GLU A 83 5.57 19.21 -25.20
C GLU A 83 4.16 19.24 -24.56
N ILE A 84 3.67 18.10 -24.05
CA ILE A 84 2.30 18.01 -23.50
C ILE A 84 2.17 18.53 -22.08
N LEU A 85 3.28 18.76 -21.39
CA LEU A 85 3.27 19.26 -20.02
C LEU A 85 3.28 20.79 -20.02
N LYS A 86 2.27 21.37 -19.39
CA LYS A 86 2.14 22.82 -19.25
C LYS A 86 3.04 23.32 -18.12
N LYS A 87 3.73 24.43 -18.35
CA LYS A 87 4.48 25.12 -17.29
C LYS A 87 3.56 25.46 -16.12
N GLY A 88 3.97 25.12 -14.90
CA GLY A 88 3.18 25.27 -13.68
C GLY A 88 2.17 24.16 -13.42
N SER A 89 2.07 23.15 -14.31
CA SER A 89 1.23 21.97 -14.06
C SER A 89 1.86 21.06 -12.98
N LEU A 90 1.03 20.20 -12.40
CA LEU A 90 1.43 19.25 -11.39
C LEU A 90 1.67 17.87 -12.03
N VAL A 91 2.80 17.26 -11.76
CA VAL A 91 3.05 15.86 -12.13
C VAL A 91 3.24 15.05 -10.85
N ILE A 92 2.38 14.06 -10.65
CA ILE A 92 2.27 13.33 -9.40
C ILE A 92 2.30 11.83 -9.69
N HIS A 93 3.20 11.10 -9.04
CA HIS A 93 3.15 9.63 -9.08
C HIS A 93 2.61 9.05 -7.76
N CYS A 94 2.16 7.78 -7.82
CA CYS A 94 1.55 7.10 -6.68
C CYS A 94 2.37 5.93 -6.12
N SER A 95 3.66 5.82 -6.47
CA SER A 95 4.54 4.81 -5.86
C SER A 95 4.65 5.02 -4.34
N GLY A 96 4.61 3.92 -3.61
CA GLY A 96 4.89 3.92 -2.17
C GLY A 96 6.38 3.99 -1.85
N ALA A 97 7.24 3.43 -2.69
CA ALA A 97 8.67 3.31 -2.46
C ALA A 97 9.49 4.41 -3.13
N LEU A 98 9.17 4.78 -4.38
CA LEU A 98 9.86 5.83 -5.11
C LEU A 98 9.47 7.20 -4.54
N ASN A 99 10.44 8.10 -4.41
CA ASN A 99 10.18 9.49 -4.06
C ASN A 99 10.01 10.38 -5.30
N SER A 100 9.56 11.62 -5.10
CA SER A 100 9.29 12.57 -6.18
C SER A 100 10.52 12.93 -7.03
N ASN A 101 11.73 12.64 -6.57
CA ASN A 101 12.96 12.93 -7.32
C ASN A 101 13.03 12.17 -8.66
N VAL A 102 12.30 11.07 -8.83
CA VAL A 102 12.21 10.38 -10.13
C VAL A 102 11.57 11.26 -11.22
N LEU A 103 10.83 12.30 -10.82
CA LEU A 103 10.19 13.27 -11.70
C LEU A 103 11.04 14.52 -11.99
N LEU A 104 12.28 14.62 -11.46
CA LEU A 104 13.15 15.79 -11.63
C LEU A 104 13.36 16.24 -13.09
N PRO A 105 13.42 15.36 -14.11
CA PRO A 105 13.47 15.79 -15.50
C PRO A 105 12.31 16.73 -15.86
N LEU A 106 11.08 16.41 -15.40
CA LEU A 106 9.87 17.18 -15.71
C LEU A 106 9.82 18.52 -14.96
N LYS A 107 10.48 18.61 -13.81
CA LYS A 107 10.64 19.89 -13.08
C LYS A 107 11.43 20.90 -13.90
N LYS A 108 12.40 20.46 -14.73
CA LYS A 108 13.17 21.34 -15.63
C LYS A 108 12.28 21.98 -16.70
N GLN A 109 11.14 21.36 -17.04
CA GLN A 109 10.12 21.91 -17.93
C GLN A 109 9.20 22.93 -17.22
N GLY A 110 9.41 23.18 -15.93
CA GLY A 110 8.63 24.12 -15.13
C GLY A 110 7.41 23.48 -14.46
N CYS A 111 7.32 22.17 -14.37
CA CYS A 111 6.27 21.48 -13.62
C CYS A 111 6.60 21.44 -12.12
N TYR A 112 5.56 21.38 -11.27
CA TYR A 112 5.70 21.02 -9.86
C TYR A 112 5.51 19.51 -9.70
N ILE A 113 6.40 18.88 -8.97
CA ILE A 113 6.45 17.42 -8.83
C ILE A 113 6.13 16.96 -7.41
N ALA A 114 5.42 15.84 -7.29
CA ALA A 114 5.13 15.23 -6.00
C ALA A 114 4.91 13.71 -6.12
N SER A 115 4.96 13.07 -4.97
CA SER A 115 4.44 11.71 -4.77
C SER A 115 3.24 11.75 -3.82
N ALA A 116 2.21 10.94 -4.12
CA ALA A 116 1.04 10.77 -3.27
C ALA A 116 0.67 9.30 -3.19
N HIS A 117 0.89 8.68 -2.04
CA HIS A 117 0.62 7.26 -1.82
C HIS A 117 -0.53 7.05 -0.83
N PRO A 118 -1.75 6.76 -1.32
CA PRO A 118 -2.85 6.35 -0.45
C PRO A 118 -2.57 4.98 0.18
N LEU A 119 -2.57 4.91 1.51
CA LEU A 119 -2.26 3.71 2.28
C LEU A 119 -3.50 2.81 2.35
N LYS A 120 -3.80 2.15 1.24
CA LYS A 120 -4.96 1.27 1.07
C LYS A 120 -4.71 0.13 0.11
N ALA A 121 -5.15 -1.07 0.47
CA ALA A 121 -5.20 -2.21 -0.44
C ALA A 121 -6.43 -2.10 -1.36
N PHE A 122 -6.22 -1.63 -2.60
CA PHE A 122 -7.29 -1.52 -3.59
C PHE A 122 -7.68 -2.90 -4.14
N ARG A 123 -8.95 -3.27 -3.98
CA ARG A 123 -9.48 -4.55 -4.48
C ARG A 123 -9.64 -4.53 -6.00
N THR A 124 -9.52 -5.69 -6.62
CA THR A 124 -9.87 -5.88 -8.03
C THR A 124 -11.38 -5.71 -8.21
N ASN A 125 -11.80 -5.02 -9.28
CA ASN A 125 -13.20 -4.79 -9.64
C ASN A 125 -14.05 -4.04 -8.59
N SER A 126 -13.43 -3.30 -7.68
CA SER A 126 -14.11 -2.43 -6.73
C SER A 126 -13.80 -0.98 -7.11
N LEU A 127 -14.80 -0.29 -7.64
CA LEU A 127 -14.75 1.15 -7.91
C LEU A 127 -15.74 1.87 -7.00
N ASP A 128 -15.24 2.82 -6.25
CA ASP A 128 -16.02 3.56 -5.28
C ASP A 128 -15.48 5.00 -5.18
N SER A 129 -16.33 5.99 -5.43
CA SER A 129 -15.97 7.41 -5.34
C SER A 129 -15.54 7.83 -3.92
N ASN A 130 -16.04 7.14 -2.90
CA ASN A 130 -15.70 7.37 -1.48
C ASN A 130 -14.53 6.50 -1.00
N THR A 131 -13.83 5.82 -1.91
CA THR A 131 -12.77 4.85 -1.54
C THR A 131 -11.63 5.47 -0.74
N PHE A 132 -11.44 6.79 -0.79
CA PHE A 132 -10.39 7.50 -0.05
C PHE A 132 -10.82 8.01 1.33
N LYS A 133 -12.11 7.94 1.65
CA LYS A 133 -12.62 8.33 2.97
C LYS A 133 -11.91 7.57 4.09
N GLN A 134 -11.39 8.33 5.07
CA GLN A 134 -10.61 7.82 6.22
C GLN A 134 -9.32 7.08 5.83
N VAL A 135 -8.83 7.23 4.59
CA VAL A 135 -7.55 6.68 4.16
C VAL A 135 -6.43 7.66 4.48
N HIS A 136 -5.34 7.17 5.05
CA HIS A 136 -4.12 7.97 5.17
C HIS A 136 -3.45 8.06 3.79
N CYS A 137 -3.15 9.27 3.33
CA CYS A 137 -2.38 9.50 2.13
C CYS A 137 -1.06 10.16 2.49
N VAL A 138 0.04 9.51 2.19
CA VAL A 138 1.39 10.03 2.45
C VAL A 138 1.88 10.77 1.22
N ILE A 139 2.31 12.02 1.42
CA ILE A 139 2.75 12.93 0.37
C ILE A 139 4.15 13.47 0.63
N GLU A 140 4.87 13.77 -0.43
CA GLU A 140 6.11 14.55 -0.44
C GLU A 140 6.35 15.17 -1.82
N GLY A 141 7.20 16.19 -1.91
CA GLY A 141 7.52 16.89 -3.16
C GLY A 141 7.49 18.40 -3.03
N ASP A 142 7.27 19.08 -4.15
CA ASP A 142 7.21 20.54 -4.21
C ASP A 142 6.01 21.09 -3.42
N TYR A 143 6.20 22.26 -2.82
CA TYR A 143 5.20 22.91 -1.97
C TYR A 143 3.85 23.11 -2.68
N GLU A 144 3.86 23.59 -3.90
CA GLU A 144 2.64 23.86 -4.70
C GLU A 144 1.85 22.57 -4.97
N ALA A 145 2.56 21.50 -5.33
CA ALA A 145 1.95 20.18 -5.55
C ALA A 145 1.40 19.60 -4.25
N CYS A 146 2.16 19.65 -3.16
CA CYS A 146 1.73 19.18 -1.85
C CYS A 146 0.55 19.99 -1.30
N ARG A 147 0.49 21.30 -1.54
CA ARG A 147 -0.64 22.16 -1.17
C ARG A 147 -1.92 21.74 -1.89
N TRP A 148 -1.83 21.49 -3.21
CA TRP A 148 -2.98 21.01 -3.96
C TRP A 148 -3.40 19.61 -3.52
N LEU A 149 -2.45 18.70 -3.28
CA LEU A 149 -2.74 17.36 -2.78
C LEU A 149 -3.49 17.37 -1.45
N ARG A 150 -3.11 18.25 -0.52
CA ARG A 150 -3.86 18.45 0.74
C ARG A 150 -5.30 18.81 0.47
N PHE A 151 -5.53 19.88 -0.31
CA PHE A 151 -6.87 20.30 -0.69
C PHE A 151 -7.67 19.17 -1.33
N ALA A 152 -7.09 18.44 -2.29
CA ALA A 152 -7.79 17.40 -3.04
C ALA A 152 -8.17 16.21 -2.14
N PHE A 153 -7.25 15.71 -1.33
CA PHE A 153 -7.51 14.55 -0.50
C PHE A 153 -8.34 14.88 0.76
N GLU A 154 -8.24 16.08 1.30
CA GLU A 154 -9.17 16.57 2.34
C GLU A 154 -10.63 16.61 1.85
N LYS A 155 -10.86 17.00 0.60
CA LYS A 155 -12.19 16.93 -0.05
C LYS A 155 -12.69 15.48 -0.20
N LEU A 156 -11.78 14.51 -0.28
CA LEU A 156 -12.10 13.08 -0.30
C LEU A 156 -12.18 12.47 1.12
N GLU A 157 -12.19 13.30 2.18
CA GLU A 157 -12.19 12.89 3.58
C GLU A 157 -11.02 11.95 3.95
N ALA A 158 -9.87 12.09 3.28
CA ALA A 158 -8.63 11.39 3.57
C ALA A 158 -7.76 12.20 4.55
N SER A 159 -6.93 11.50 5.32
CA SER A 159 -5.95 12.12 6.21
C SER A 159 -4.60 12.25 5.52
N ILE A 160 -4.01 13.46 5.50
CA ILE A 160 -2.75 13.72 4.82
C ILE A 160 -1.58 13.72 5.81
N ILE A 161 -0.55 12.96 5.48
CA ILE A 161 0.71 12.89 6.21
C ILE A 161 1.84 13.28 5.26
N ALA A 162 2.60 14.32 5.60
CA ALA A 162 3.80 14.70 4.84
C ALA A 162 5.03 14.03 5.46
N ILE A 163 5.91 13.52 4.61
CA ILE A 163 7.21 12.96 5.02
C ILE A 163 8.33 13.58 4.19
N GLN A 164 9.57 13.39 4.62
CA GLN A 164 10.74 13.73 3.80
C GLN A 164 10.91 12.68 2.69
N PRO A 165 11.33 13.07 1.48
CA PRO A 165 11.49 12.16 0.35
C PRO A 165 12.36 10.94 0.68
N GLU A 166 13.41 11.11 1.48
CA GLU A 166 14.35 10.07 1.90
C GLU A 166 13.70 8.98 2.76
N MET A 167 12.57 9.31 3.40
CA MET A 167 11.84 8.40 4.28
C MET A 167 10.87 7.48 3.53
N LYS A 168 10.68 7.65 2.21
CA LYS A 168 9.71 6.87 1.41
C LYS A 168 9.96 5.36 1.52
N VAL A 169 11.19 4.92 1.40
CA VAL A 169 11.51 3.47 1.42
C VAL A 169 11.17 2.85 2.78
N ILE A 170 11.61 3.48 3.88
CA ILE A 170 11.33 2.94 5.22
C ILE A 170 9.84 2.98 5.55
N TYR A 171 9.15 4.06 5.15
CA TYR A 171 7.69 4.16 5.25
C TYR A 171 7.00 3.01 4.50
N HIS A 172 7.37 2.78 3.22
CA HIS A 172 6.74 1.72 2.42
C HIS A 172 7.07 0.31 2.93
N THR A 173 8.26 0.13 3.49
CA THR A 173 8.63 -1.12 4.17
C THR A 173 7.68 -1.40 5.34
N ALA A 174 7.39 -0.40 6.17
CA ALA A 174 6.42 -0.54 7.26
C ALA A 174 5.01 -0.89 6.75
N ALA A 175 4.57 -0.23 5.67
CA ALA A 175 3.29 -0.52 5.02
C ALA A 175 3.23 -1.97 4.46
N THR A 176 4.31 -2.45 3.86
CA THR A 176 4.43 -3.82 3.35
C THR A 176 4.33 -4.84 4.49
N ILE A 177 5.02 -4.61 5.60
CA ILE A 177 4.95 -5.48 6.79
C ILE A 177 3.52 -5.54 7.31
N ALA A 178 2.86 -4.40 7.48
CA ALA A 178 1.52 -4.32 8.06
C ALA A 178 0.40 -4.84 7.13
N SER A 179 0.60 -4.81 5.82
CA SER A 179 -0.41 -5.17 4.83
C SER A 179 -0.10 -6.51 4.13
N ASN A 180 1.01 -6.57 3.37
CA ASN A 180 1.31 -7.74 2.54
C ASN A 180 1.66 -8.97 3.39
N TYR A 181 2.46 -8.80 4.44
CA TYR A 181 2.85 -9.92 5.30
C TYR A 181 1.71 -10.39 6.21
N LEU A 182 0.72 -9.54 6.52
CA LEU A 182 -0.53 -9.97 7.14
C LEU A 182 -1.24 -11.03 6.28
N VAL A 183 -1.28 -10.84 4.95
CA VAL A 183 -1.88 -11.80 4.02
C VAL A 183 -1.08 -13.10 3.98
N THR A 184 0.25 -13.03 4.01
CA THR A 184 1.12 -14.21 4.09
C THR A 184 0.87 -15.01 5.39
N LEU A 185 0.78 -14.31 6.53
CA LEU A 185 0.46 -14.94 7.82
C LEU A 185 -0.91 -15.63 7.79
N ALA A 186 -1.92 -14.98 7.18
CA ALA A 186 -3.24 -15.57 7.02
C ALA A 186 -3.20 -16.85 6.17
N SER A 187 -2.44 -16.84 5.05
CA SER A 187 -2.32 -18.00 4.16
C SER A 187 -1.68 -19.20 4.87
N TYR A 188 -0.61 -19.00 5.61
CA TYR A 188 0.07 -20.07 6.34
C TYR A 188 -0.76 -20.58 7.52
N SER A 189 -1.49 -19.69 8.19
CA SER A 189 -2.43 -20.10 9.24
C SER A 189 -3.59 -20.93 8.68
N GLU A 190 -4.11 -20.58 7.48
CA GLU A 190 -5.13 -21.36 6.76
C GLU A 190 -4.61 -22.75 6.43
N GLU A 191 -3.37 -22.90 5.93
CA GLU A 191 -2.74 -24.20 5.64
C GLU A 191 -2.70 -25.10 6.88
N LEU A 192 -2.32 -24.56 8.04
CA LEU A 192 -2.28 -25.33 9.30
C LEU A 192 -3.68 -25.76 9.77
N LEU A 193 -4.69 -24.90 9.63
CA LEU A 193 -6.08 -25.25 9.98
C LEU A 193 -6.66 -26.32 9.05
N LEU A 194 -6.32 -26.27 7.76
CA LEU A 194 -6.69 -27.32 6.80
C LEU A 194 -6.08 -28.67 7.17
N LYS A 195 -4.80 -28.70 7.59
CA LYS A 195 -4.15 -29.90 8.12
C LYS A 195 -4.81 -30.45 9.40
N ALA A 196 -5.36 -29.54 10.22
CA ALA A 196 -6.15 -29.92 11.40
C ALA A 196 -7.56 -30.43 11.03
N GLY A 197 -7.90 -30.54 9.74
CA GLY A 197 -9.18 -31.08 9.28
C GLY A 197 -10.32 -30.07 9.21
N ILE A 198 -10.03 -28.76 9.38
CA ILE A 198 -11.05 -27.70 9.29
C ILE A 198 -11.27 -27.33 7.81
N GLN A 199 -12.52 -27.20 7.39
CA GLN A 199 -12.86 -26.85 6.00
C GLN A 199 -12.37 -25.45 5.63
N GLN A 200 -11.99 -25.24 4.37
CA GLN A 200 -11.37 -24.01 3.86
C GLN A 200 -12.15 -22.73 4.19
N ALA A 201 -13.46 -22.71 3.93
CA ALA A 201 -14.28 -21.52 4.20
C ALA A 201 -14.32 -21.16 5.69
N GLN A 202 -14.38 -22.19 6.56
CA GLN A 202 -14.36 -22.02 8.01
C GLN A 202 -12.98 -21.58 8.50
N SER A 203 -11.89 -22.20 8.00
CA SER A 203 -10.51 -21.82 8.34
C SER A 203 -10.26 -20.34 8.04
N ARG A 204 -10.63 -19.88 6.85
CA ARG A 204 -10.47 -18.47 6.46
C ARG A 204 -11.24 -17.55 7.37
N LYS A 205 -12.50 -17.88 7.69
CA LYS A 205 -13.33 -17.07 8.59
C LYS A 205 -12.69 -16.98 9.98
N MET A 206 -12.27 -18.09 10.57
CA MET A 206 -11.63 -18.14 11.88
C MET A 206 -10.38 -17.27 11.95
N ILE A 207 -9.52 -17.33 10.92
CA ILE A 207 -8.28 -16.53 10.86
C ILE A 207 -8.59 -15.04 10.74
N CYS A 208 -9.53 -14.67 9.84
CA CYS A 208 -9.93 -13.28 9.68
C CYS A 208 -10.52 -12.71 10.99
N ASP A 209 -11.38 -13.46 11.67
CA ASP A 209 -11.99 -13.04 12.94
C ASP A 209 -10.92 -12.87 14.03
N LEU A 210 -9.95 -13.80 14.12
CA LEU A 210 -8.86 -13.72 15.09
C LEU A 210 -7.93 -12.53 14.82
N MET A 211 -7.53 -12.32 13.55
CA MET A 211 -6.70 -11.18 13.15
C MET A 211 -7.41 -9.86 13.41
N TYR A 212 -8.70 -9.77 13.08
CA TYR A 212 -9.51 -8.58 13.34
C TYR A 212 -9.62 -8.27 14.84
N SER A 213 -9.82 -9.29 15.67
CA SER A 213 -9.80 -9.14 17.15
C SER A 213 -8.47 -8.55 17.65
N ASN A 214 -7.33 -9.02 17.11
CA ASN A 214 -6.02 -8.46 17.48
C ASN A 214 -5.83 -7.01 17.00
N ILE A 215 -6.36 -6.65 15.82
CA ILE A 215 -6.36 -5.25 15.33
C ILE A 215 -7.17 -4.36 16.26
N LEU A 216 -8.33 -4.81 16.71
CA LEU A 216 -9.14 -4.07 17.70
C LEU A 216 -8.39 -3.89 19.03
N ASN A 217 -7.72 -4.94 19.54
CA ASN A 217 -6.89 -4.83 20.73
C ASN A 217 -5.75 -3.82 20.57
N LEU A 218 -5.06 -3.85 19.42
CA LEU A 218 -3.99 -2.88 19.10
C LEU A 218 -4.48 -1.44 19.12
N ASN A 219 -5.72 -1.18 18.68
CA ASN A 219 -6.30 0.16 18.69
C ASN A 219 -6.68 0.67 20.10
N GLN A 220 -6.72 -0.20 21.10
CA GLN A 220 -7.13 0.12 22.48
C GLN A 220 -5.97 0.28 23.45
N VAL A 221 -4.73 0.07 23.01
CA VAL A 221 -3.55 0.09 23.86
C VAL A 221 -2.51 1.08 23.35
N ASP A 222 -1.69 1.62 24.27
CA ASP A 222 -0.66 2.62 23.95
C ASP A 222 0.57 2.02 23.26
N SER A 223 0.76 0.69 23.34
CA SER A 223 1.89 0.02 22.68
C SER A 223 1.50 -1.38 22.18
N ALA A 224 2.12 -1.79 21.06
CA ALA A 224 1.93 -3.14 20.51
C ALA A 224 2.30 -4.25 21.51
N LYS A 225 3.25 -3.98 22.41
CA LYS A 225 3.63 -4.90 23.50
C LYS A 225 2.45 -5.23 24.39
N SER A 226 1.60 -4.27 24.70
CA SER A 226 0.45 -4.43 25.61
C SER A 226 -0.70 -5.23 25.00
N ALA A 227 -0.75 -5.33 23.66
CA ALA A 227 -1.74 -6.16 22.97
C ALA A 227 -1.31 -7.65 22.84
N LEU A 228 -0.04 -7.95 23.17
CA LEU A 228 0.52 -9.28 22.94
C LEU A 228 -0.04 -10.31 23.94
N THR A 229 -0.49 -11.45 23.44
CA THR A 229 -1.04 -12.56 24.22
C THR A 229 -0.43 -13.89 23.78
N GLY A 230 -0.81 -15.00 24.43
CA GLY A 230 -0.45 -16.33 23.98
C GLY A 230 0.71 -16.97 24.74
N PRO A 231 1.24 -18.13 24.26
CA PRO A 231 2.21 -18.94 25.01
C PRO A 231 3.56 -18.25 25.17
N LEU A 232 4.00 -17.44 24.19
CA LEU A 232 5.25 -16.69 24.28
C LEU A 232 5.25 -15.69 25.43
N THR A 233 4.13 -14.98 25.68
CA THR A 233 4.04 -14.01 26.79
C THR A 233 4.14 -14.65 28.15
N ARG A 234 3.72 -15.89 28.27
CA ARG A 234 3.82 -16.68 29.51
C ARG A 234 5.13 -17.44 29.66
N GLY A 235 5.97 -17.45 28.60
CA GLY A 235 7.19 -18.24 28.55
C GLY A 235 6.92 -19.75 28.56
N ASP A 236 5.84 -20.19 27.90
CA ASP A 236 5.40 -21.58 27.86
C ASP A 236 6.21 -22.40 26.83
N MET A 237 7.32 -22.94 27.29
CA MET A 237 8.27 -23.69 26.48
C MET A 237 7.68 -24.97 25.92
N GLN A 238 6.82 -25.65 26.70
CA GLN A 238 6.23 -26.92 26.30
C GLN A 238 5.29 -26.73 25.10
N THR A 239 4.41 -25.73 25.16
CA THR A 239 3.53 -25.41 24.05
C THR A 239 4.30 -25.00 22.78
N ILE A 240 5.39 -24.23 22.93
CA ILE A 240 6.23 -23.82 21.80
C ILE A 240 6.91 -25.03 21.15
N SER A 241 7.44 -25.97 21.94
CA SER A 241 8.03 -27.20 21.42
C SER A 241 7.02 -28.05 20.67
N LEU A 242 5.81 -28.23 21.22
CA LEU A 242 4.71 -28.95 20.54
C LEU A 242 4.34 -28.28 19.20
N HIS A 243 4.30 -26.96 19.13
CA HIS A 243 4.04 -26.25 17.88
C HIS A 243 5.14 -26.55 16.85
N LEU A 244 6.42 -26.50 17.25
CA LEU A 244 7.55 -26.76 16.36
C LEU A 244 7.58 -28.20 15.87
N GLU A 245 7.17 -29.17 16.68
CA GLU A 245 7.03 -30.58 16.30
C GLU A 245 5.89 -30.77 15.30
N ALA A 246 4.75 -30.13 15.51
CA ALA A 246 3.55 -30.25 14.68
C ALA A 246 3.69 -29.58 13.29
N ILE A 247 4.57 -28.59 13.15
CA ILE A 247 4.78 -27.90 11.87
C ILE A 247 5.73 -28.72 11.00
N GLU A 248 5.20 -29.39 9.98
CA GLU A 248 5.97 -30.17 9.00
C GLU A 248 6.57 -29.30 7.89
N ASN A 249 5.82 -28.30 7.41
CA ASN A 249 6.26 -27.40 6.35
C ASN A 249 7.44 -26.54 6.84
N SER A 250 8.60 -26.69 6.18
CA SER A 250 9.86 -26.02 6.57
C SER A 250 9.79 -24.50 6.48
N GLU A 251 9.03 -23.96 5.51
CA GLU A 251 8.85 -22.51 5.34
C GLU A 251 8.01 -21.93 6.47
N ILE A 252 6.91 -22.59 6.83
CA ILE A 252 6.06 -22.18 7.97
C ILE A 252 6.86 -22.29 9.28
N LYS A 253 7.63 -23.37 9.46
CA LYS A 253 8.48 -23.55 10.66
C LYS A 253 9.53 -22.44 10.77
N ARG A 254 10.18 -22.08 9.66
CA ARG A 254 11.15 -20.99 9.62
C ARG A 254 10.50 -19.64 9.96
N LEU A 255 9.33 -19.35 9.37
CA LEU A 255 8.57 -18.14 9.69
C LEU A 255 8.17 -18.11 11.17
N TYR A 256 7.62 -19.21 11.70
CA TYR A 256 7.23 -19.32 13.10
C TYR A 256 8.40 -18.99 14.05
N LYS A 257 9.57 -19.59 13.82
CA LYS A 257 10.79 -19.32 14.60
C LYS A 257 11.22 -17.86 14.49
N SER A 258 11.26 -17.31 13.27
CA SER A 258 11.68 -15.93 13.04
C SER A 258 10.75 -14.93 13.75
N MET A 259 9.45 -15.14 13.67
CA MET A 259 8.45 -14.31 14.36
C MET A 259 8.54 -14.46 15.88
N ALA A 260 8.73 -15.68 16.39
CA ALA A 260 8.92 -15.93 17.81
C ALA A 260 10.16 -15.22 18.35
N LEU A 261 11.30 -15.31 17.64
CA LEU A 261 12.54 -14.60 17.99
C LEU A 261 12.37 -13.08 17.97
N ALA A 262 11.69 -12.54 16.95
CA ALA A 262 11.37 -11.12 16.86
C ALA A 262 10.42 -10.63 17.97
N THR A 263 9.63 -11.54 18.55
CA THR A 263 8.71 -11.25 19.66
C THR A 263 9.44 -11.18 21.02
N LEU A 264 10.58 -11.85 21.21
CA LEU A 264 11.28 -11.89 22.50
C LEU A 264 11.55 -10.51 23.14
N PRO A 265 11.98 -9.48 22.40
CA PRO A 265 12.17 -8.15 22.98
C PRO A 265 10.89 -7.51 23.54
N LEU A 266 9.72 -7.89 23.00
CA LEU A 266 8.42 -7.37 23.41
C LEU A 266 7.88 -8.02 24.69
N LEU A 267 8.45 -9.18 25.12
CA LEU A 267 7.97 -9.94 26.26
C LEU A 267 8.38 -9.29 27.59
N ASP A 268 7.50 -9.41 28.58
CA ASP A 268 7.79 -9.03 29.97
C ASP A 268 8.25 -10.25 30.78
N LEU A 269 9.38 -10.82 30.38
CA LEU A 269 10.00 -12.00 31.00
C LEU A 269 11.44 -11.65 31.43
N SER A 270 11.94 -12.38 32.43
CA SER A 270 13.35 -12.29 32.83
C SER A 270 14.30 -12.64 31.68
N LEU A 271 15.51 -12.12 31.74
CA LEU A 271 16.54 -12.37 30.74
C LEU A 271 16.81 -13.89 30.57
N ASP A 272 16.88 -14.64 31.68
CA ASP A 272 17.09 -16.09 31.67
C ASP A 272 15.97 -16.83 30.93
N ARG A 273 14.72 -16.42 31.13
CA ARG A 273 13.59 -17.02 30.41
C ARG A 273 13.63 -16.70 28.93
N LYS A 274 13.94 -15.47 28.56
CA LYS A 274 14.10 -15.08 27.15
C LYS A 274 15.23 -15.86 26.49
N GLU A 275 16.34 -16.05 27.18
CA GLU A 275 17.48 -16.81 26.66
C GLU A 275 17.13 -18.29 26.48
N THR A 276 16.39 -18.87 27.42
CA THR A 276 15.92 -20.26 27.31
C THR A 276 14.97 -20.44 26.13
N LEU A 277 14.01 -19.49 25.92
CA LEU A 277 13.15 -19.45 24.73
C LEU A 277 13.97 -19.37 23.44
N ARG A 278 14.95 -18.48 23.39
CA ARG A 278 15.86 -18.34 22.25
C ARG A 278 16.53 -19.66 21.90
N LYS A 279 17.15 -20.32 22.88
CA LYS A 279 17.82 -21.60 22.67
C LYS A 279 16.86 -22.69 22.17
N THR A 280 15.63 -22.70 22.65
CA THR A 280 14.62 -23.67 22.18
C THR A 280 14.23 -23.39 20.71
N LEU A 281 14.08 -22.13 20.32
CA LEU A 281 13.75 -21.74 18.95
C LEU A 281 14.91 -21.99 17.97
N GLU A 282 16.17 -21.89 18.41
CA GLU A 282 17.36 -22.06 17.56
C GLU A 282 17.78 -23.53 17.38
N LYS A 283 17.52 -24.40 18.36
CA LYS A 283 17.96 -25.81 18.35
C LYS A 283 17.23 -26.73 17.38
N GLN A 284 16.03 -26.37 16.94
CA GLN A 284 15.18 -27.18 16.05
C GLN A 284 15.04 -26.53 14.68
#